data_ff4738ae874384cef6383c1e36d6966c
#
_entry.id   ff4738ae874384cef6383c1e36d6966c
#
_cell.length_a   1.000
_cell.length_b   1.000
_cell.length_c   1.000
_cell.angle_alpha   90.00
_cell.angle_beta   90.00
_cell.angle_gamma   90.00
#
_symmetry.space_group_name_H-M   'P 1'
#
loop_
_entity.id
_entity.type
_entity.pdbx_description
1 polymer ?
#
loop_
_entity_poly.entity_id
_entity_poly.type
_entity_poly.pdbx_seq_one_letter_code
_entity_poly.pdbx_strand_id
1 'polypeptide(L)'
;MRKLKFIFLNIFIFSILPIQAEIPIVAYFGIPLEYSNVNRFKEFKEAGFDVSICFYDDTPVDTLLRILDDAQKSNIRLIISSGWVSVQPHVGIPRLKNHPALYGYFLQDEPWPKDISETKRRYQAMAKQDTKKPTYVNLLPNYGDGMPREIKMPPYKQYLQQTSAIGLPFISFDFYPIMKSGIRNTWYSCLEDIRQESLRTNKPFWAFALCTPHCDYPQPTIESLRLQIYSNLAYGAQAIEYFTYWTPKPTDEWDFHDAPISINGHRTRNYKLVKQMNQELRDLLPLFDKAEVLTVNHMVKIPEGTTKLQRIPTNIKKLKITGRQGAIISTFKKYGHLYMAIVNKDYLSDMELNISAKKNVTMITKQLKETTAKSKYKIGGGDILIFKLK
;
A
#
# COMPACT_ATOMS: atom_id res chain seq x y z
N MET A 1 23.11 64.11 24.41
CA MET A 1 22.23 63.47 23.44
C MET A 1 22.65 62.01 23.33
N ARG A 2 21.95 61.08 24.02
CA ARG A 2 22.20 59.61 23.94
C ARG A 2 21.41 59.03 22.77
N LYS A 3 22.10 58.41 21.81
CA LYS A 3 21.46 57.70 20.69
C LYS A 3 21.02 56.32 21.19
N LEU A 4 19.70 56.09 21.18
CA LEU A 4 19.09 54.79 21.43
C LEU A 4 19.27 53.94 20.16
N LYS A 5 19.98 52.79 20.28
CA LYS A 5 20.06 51.78 19.22
C LYS A 5 18.90 50.78 19.40
N PHE A 6 17.96 50.82 18.50
CA PHE A 6 16.94 49.75 18.40
C PHE A 6 17.57 48.51 17.75
N ILE A 7 17.63 47.42 18.52
CA ILE A 7 17.97 46.10 18.01
C ILE A 7 16.67 45.43 17.58
N PHE A 8 16.47 45.27 16.26
CA PHE A 8 15.39 44.44 15.72
C PHE A 8 15.78 42.97 15.88
N LEU A 9 15.10 42.25 16.80
CA LEU A 9 15.20 40.81 16.95
C LEU A 9 14.27 40.15 15.90
N ASN A 10 14.85 39.66 14.79
CA ASN A 10 14.12 38.86 13.84
C ASN A 10 13.84 37.49 14.45
N ILE A 11 12.62 37.28 14.96
CA ILE A 11 12.13 35.98 15.37
C ILE A 11 11.78 35.20 14.10
N PHE A 12 12.67 34.32 13.66
CA PHE A 12 12.35 33.31 12.66
C PHE A 12 11.41 32.28 13.30
N ILE A 13 10.11 32.42 13.06
CA ILE A 13 9.14 31.37 13.36
C ILE A 13 9.38 30.25 12.34
N PHE A 14 10.16 29.24 12.72
CA PHE A 14 10.17 27.98 11.99
C PHE A 14 8.77 27.35 12.15
N SER A 15 7.92 27.48 11.15
CA SER A 15 6.72 26.67 11.03
C SER A 15 7.20 25.23 10.86
N ILE A 16 7.11 24.42 11.91
CA ILE A 16 7.27 22.97 11.83
C ILE A 16 6.06 22.49 11.02
N LEU A 17 6.24 22.38 9.70
CA LEU A 17 5.28 21.66 8.88
C LEU A 17 5.20 20.24 9.43
N PRO A 18 4.00 19.70 9.66
CA PRO A 18 3.89 18.30 10.08
C PRO A 18 4.62 17.43 9.04
N ILE A 19 5.52 16.58 9.49
CA ILE A 19 6.18 15.59 8.62
C ILE A 19 5.07 14.69 8.10
N GLN A 20 4.64 14.95 6.88
CA GLN A 20 3.64 14.12 6.22
C GLN A 20 4.29 12.78 5.91
N ALA A 21 3.66 11.67 6.33
CA ALA A 21 4.14 10.35 6.00
C ALA A 21 4.29 10.21 4.47
N GLU A 22 5.42 9.64 4.04
CA GLU A 22 5.72 9.47 2.61
C GLU A 22 5.08 8.21 2.02
N ILE A 23 4.50 7.32 2.84
CA ILE A 23 3.75 6.14 2.36
C ILE A 23 2.51 6.62 1.59
N PRO A 24 2.44 6.47 0.26
CA PRO A 24 1.29 6.87 -0.51
C PRO A 24 0.13 5.89 -0.36
N ILE A 25 -1.08 6.44 -0.38
CA ILE A 25 -2.32 5.66 -0.57
C ILE A 25 -2.68 5.80 -2.04
N VAL A 26 -2.61 4.67 -2.76
CA VAL A 26 -2.68 4.60 -4.21
C VAL A 26 -3.98 3.94 -4.63
N ALA A 27 -4.58 4.38 -5.72
CA ALA A 27 -5.71 3.71 -6.33
C ALA A 27 -5.37 3.24 -7.76
N TYR A 28 -5.52 1.97 -7.97
CA TYR A 28 -5.49 1.32 -9.28
C TYR A 28 -6.85 1.49 -9.96
N PHE A 29 -6.89 1.57 -11.28
CA PHE A 29 -8.07 2.01 -12.03
C PHE A 29 -8.67 3.27 -11.41
N GLY A 30 -7.91 4.37 -11.52
CA GLY A 30 -8.28 5.67 -11.00
C GLY A 30 -9.41 6.32 -11.79
N ILE A 31 -9.31 7.63 -12.04
CA ILE A 31 -10.36 8.35 -12.74
C ILE A 31 -10.21 8.12 -14.27
N PRO A 32 -11.24 7.62 -14.98
CA PRO A 32 -11.22 7.46 -16.42
C PRO A 32 -11.07 8.79 -17.16
N LEU A 33 -10.59 8.75 -18.41
CA LEU A 33 -10.29 9.93 -19.21
C LEU A 33 -11.47 10.90 -19.31
N GLU A 34 -12.66 10.38 -19.61
CA GLU A 34 -13.90 11.16 -19.81
C GLU A 34 -14.39 11.87 -18.54
N TYR A 35 -13.94 11.40 -17.37
CA TYR A 35 -14.27 11.99 -16.06
C TYR A 35 -13.11 12.79 -15.46
N SER A 36 -11.93 12.82 -16.10
CA SER A 36 -10.73 13.47 -15.55
C SER A 36 -10.87 14.99 -15.56
N ASN A 37 -11.22 15.55 -14.41
CA ASN A 37 -11.36 16.98 -14.15
C ASN A 37 -11.13 17.31 -12.66
N VAL A 38 -10.98 18.60 -12.35
CA VAL A 38 -10.68 19.10 -10.99
C VAL A 38 -11.66 18.59 -9.94
N ASN A 39 -12.98 18.53 -10.25
CA ASN A 39 -13.97 18.11 -9.25
C ASN A 39 -13.82 16.63 -8.91
N ARG A 40 -13.53 15.77 -9.88
CA ARG A 40 -13.28 14.36 -9.66
C ARG A 40 -11.98 14.11 -8.91
N PHE A 41 -10.93 14.89 -9.18
CA PHE A 41 -9.70 14.81 -8.38
C PHE A 41 -9.90 15.31 -6.94
N LYS A 42 -10.74 16.33 -6.71
CA LYS A 42 -11.14 16.72 -5.35
C LYS A 42 -11.91 15.60 -4.62
N GLU A 43 -12.84 14.94 -5.30
CA GLU A 43 -13.58 13.79 -4.78
C GLU A 43 -12.64 12.61 -4.44
N PHE A 44 -11.66 12.35 -5.29
CA PHE A 44 -10.61 11.36 -5.07
C PHE A 44 -9.76 11.71 -3.83
N LYS A 45 -9.37 12.98 -3.68
CA LYS A 45 -8.65 13.47 -2.49
C LYS A 45 -9.50 13.36 -1.23
N GLU A 46 -10.79 13.67 -1.32
CA GLU A 46 -11.74 13.53 -0.20
C GLU A 46 -11.87 12.09 0.29
N ALA A 47 -11.74 11.09 -0.60
CA ALA A 47 -11.69 9.68 -0.25
C ALA A 47 -10.35 9.27 0.43
N GLY A 48 -9.38 10.18 0.52
CA GLY A 48 -8.12 10.00 1.24
C GLY A 48 -6.97 9.44 0.40
N PHE A 49 -7.07 9.40 -0.92
CA PHE A 49 -6.01 8.97 -1.81
C PHE A 49 -4.98 10.07 -2.11
N ASP A 50 -3.76 9.67 -2.46
CA ASP A 50 -2.65 10.55 -2.83
C ASP A 50 -2.23 10.40 -4.29
N VAL A 51 -2.32 9.16 -4.81
CA VAL A 51 -1.85 8.79 -6.15
C VAL A 51 -2.92 7.98 -6.87
N SER A 52 -3.20 8.34 -8.11
CA SER A 52 -4.09 7.62 -8.99
C SER A 52 -3.29 6.96 -10.12
N ILE A 53 -3.47 5.66 -10.32
CA ILE A 53 -2.96 4.98 -11.52
C ILE A 53 -4.06 5.06 -12.58
N CYS A 54 -3.74 5.77 -13.67
CA CYS A 54 -4.68 6.10 -14.70
C CYS A 54 -4.26 5.50 -16.06
N PHE A 55 -5.22 4.91 -16.74
CA PHE A 55 -5.04 4.28 -18.05
C PHE A 55 -5.59 5.21 -19.12
N TYR A 56 -4.69 5.88 -19.83
CA TYR A 56 -5.00 6.91 -20.83
C TYR A 56 -4.34 6.56 -22.17
N ASP A 57 -4.61 5.34 -22.63
CA ASP A 57 -4.08 4.85 -23.90
C ASP A 57 -4.35 5.88 -25.01
N ASP A 58 -3.78 5.96 -26.09
CA ASP A 58 -3.98 6.85 -27.26
C ASP A 58 -4.29 8.35 -26.98
N THR A 59 -4.26 8.76 -25.71
CA THR A 59 -4.56 10.15 -25.31
C THR A 59 -3.41 11.09 -25.70
N PRO A 60 -3.66 12.18 -26.46
CA PRO A 60 -2.62 13.13 -26.82
C PRO A 60 -1.88 13.70 -25.61
N VAL A 61 -0.56 13.92 -25.74
CA VAL A 61 0.29 14.40 -24.64
C VAL A 61 -0.19 15.74 -24.07
N ASP A 62 -0.74 16.62 -24.90
CA ASP A 62 -1.30 17.91 -24.44
C ASP A 62 -2.53 17.72 -23.56
N THR A 63 -3.35 16.71 -23.86
CA THR A 63 -4.46 16.32 -22.99
C THR A 63 -3.97 15.73 -21.68
N LEU A 64 -2.92 14.89 -21.69
CA LEU A 64 -2.29 14.38 -20.47
C LEU A 64 -1.74 15.50 -19.59
N LEU A 65 -1.13 16.54 -20.17
CA LEU A 65 -0.66 17.71 -19.43
C LEU A 65 -1.81 18.47 -18.78
N ARG A 66 -2.93 18.70 -19.50
CA ARG A 66 -4.13 19.32 -18.93
C ARG A 66 -4.71 18.50 -17.76
N ILE A 67 -4.74 17.17 -17.88
CA ILE A 67 -5.21 16.29 -16.79
C ILE A 67 -4.28 16.38 -15.57
N LEU A 68 -2.97 16.44 -15.80
CA LEU A 68 -1.98 16.64 -14.73
C LEU A 68 -2.17 18.01 -14.04
N ASP A 69 -2.47 19.07 -14.79
CA ASP A 69 -2.81 20.39 -14.22
C ASP A 69 -4.05 20.31 -13.31
N ASP A 70 -5.09 19.58 -13.74
CA ASP A 70 -6.30 19.40 -12.96
C ASP A 70 -6.07 18.55 -11.69
N ALA A 71 -5.23 17.52 -11.78
CA ALA A 71 -4.80 16.73 -10.63
C ALA A 71 -4.00 17.58 -9.64
N GLN A 72 -3.09 18.43 -10.13
CA GLN A 72 -2.28 19.34 -9.31
C GLN A 72 -3.14 20.30 -8.49
N LYS A 73 -4.19 20.88 -9.07
CA LYS A 73 -5.14 21.78 -8.39
C LYS A 73 -5.84 21.12 -7.20
N SER A 74 -5.85 19.78 -7.17
CA SER A 74 -6.44 18.97 -6.11
C SER A 74 -5.41 18.29 -5.20
N ASN A 75 -4.11 18.60 -5.38
CA ASN A 75 -2.99 17.96 -4.67
C ASN A 75 -3.03 16.42 -4.83
N ILE A 76 -3.28 15.96 -6.04
CA ILE A 76 -3.23 14.54 -6.44
C ILE A 76 -2.09 14.37 -7.44
N ARG A 77 -1.41 13.23 -7.36
CA ARG A 77 -0.37 12.83 -8.31
C ARG A 77 -0.83 11.62 -9.12
N LEU A 78 -0.34 11.52 -10.33
CA LEU A 78 -0.73 10.47 -11.27
C LEU A 78 0.46 9.57 -11.62
N ILE A 79 0.21 8.26 -11.68
CA ILE A 79 1.01 7.30 -12.43
C ILE A 79 0.26 7.08 -13.74
N ILE A 80 0.87 7.46 -14.85
CA ILE A 80 0.22 7.48 -16.17
C ILE A 80 0.59 6.23 -16.96
N SER A 81 -0.42 5.46 -17.36
CA SER A 81 -0.35 4.48 -18.44
C SER A 81 -0.75 5.15 -19.76
N SER A 82 0.14 5.14 -20.72
CA SER A 82 -0.12 5.64 -22.07
C SER A 82 0.92 5.08 -23.04
N GLY A 83 0.53 4.90 -24.32
CA GLY A 83 1.45 4.55 -25.39
C GLY A 83 2.62 5.54 -25.54
N TRP A 84 2.40 6.82 -25.21
CA TRP A 84 3.45 7.85 -25.21
C TRP A 84 4.55 7.62 -24.16
N VAL A 85 4.25 6.93 -23.06
CA VAL A 85 5.26 6.64 -22.03
C VAL A 85 5.85 5.24 -22.16
N SER A 86 5.06 4.24 -22.57
CA SER A 86 5.49 2.84 -22.57
C SER A 86 5.95 2.34 -23.96
N VAL A 87 5.46 2.93 -25.05
CA VAL A 87 5.81 2.54 -26.43
C VAL A 87 6.71 3.59 -27.10
N GLN A 88 6.41 4.88 -26.90
CA GLN A 88 7.18 6.00 -27.46
C GLN A 88 7.79 6.88 -26.35
N PRO A 89 8.60 6.32 -25.43
CA PRO A 89 9.08 7.03 -24.24
C PRO A 89 9.95 8.26 -24.60
N HIS A 90 10.64 8.25 -25.74
CA HIS A 90 11.47 9.37 -26.21
C HIS A 90 10.63 10.58 -26.66
N VAL A 91 9.34 10.43 -26.91
CA VAL A 91 8.41 11.51 -27.28
C VAL A 91 7.65 12.00 -26.06
N GLY A 92 7.00 11.10 -25.31
CA GLY A 92 6.09 11.47 -24.24
C GLY A 92 6.78 11.87 -22.95
N ILE A 93 7.76 11.09 -22.49
CA ILE A 93 8.41 11.32 -21.18
C ILE A 93 9.08 12.70 -21.10
N PRO A 94 9.87 13.18 -22.09
CA PRO A 94 10.48 14.52 -22.04
C PRO A 94 9.48 15.65 -21.82
N ARG A 95 8.25 15.51 -22.32
CA ARG A 95 7.19 16.52 -22.19
C ARG A 95 6.49 16.45 -20.81
N LEU A 96 6.39 15.26 -20.21
CA LEU A 96 5.63 15.01 -18.98
C LEU A 96 6.51 15.10 -17.71
N LYS A 97 7.78 14.69 -17.78
CA LYS A 97 8.64 14.40 -16.60
C LYS A 97 8.81 15.53 -15.59
N ASN A 98 8.68 16.78 -16.02
CA ASN A 98 8.85 17.93 -15.14
C ASN A 98 7.54 18.37 -14.47
N HIS A 99 6.41 17.73 -14.80
CA HIS A 99 5.13 18.12 -14.24
C HIS A 99 5.03 17.72 -12.75
N PRO A 100 4.67 18.62 -11.81
CA PRO A 100 4.68 18.34 -10.37
C PRO A 100 3.65 17.29 -9.97
N ALA A 101 2.52 17.18 -10.67
CA ALA A 101 1.51 16.16 -10.42
C ALA A 101 1.84 14.80 -11.05
N LEU A 102 2.90 14.67 -11.83
CA LEU A 102 3.35 13.37 -12.30
C LEU A 102 4.10 12.65 -11.19
N TYR A 103 3.54 11.53 -10.70
CA TYR A 103 4.22 10.66 -9.74
C TYR A 103 5.20 9.72 -10.46
N GLY A 104 4.74 9.05 -11.51
CA GLY A 104 5.51 8.06 -12.24
C GLY A 104 4.84 7.60 -13.53
N TYR A 105 5.38 6.53 -14.09
CA TYR A 105 4.97 5.96 -15.36
C TYR A 105 4.56 4.51 -15.17
N PHE A 106 3.40 4.12 -15.67
CA PHE A 106 2.98 2.72 -15.70
C PHE A 106 3.58 2.02 -16.92
N LEU A 107 4.24 0.91 -16.70
CA LEU A 107 4.85 0.13 -17.77
C LEU A 107 4.03 -1.11 -18.10
N GLN A 108 3.70 -1.91 -17.09
CA GLN A 108 3.07 -3.21 -17.31
C GLN A 108 2.38 -3.73 -16.06
N ASP A 109 1.27 -4.42 -16.26
CA ASP A 109 0.60 -5.24 -15.28
C ASP A 109 1.02 -6.71 -15.46
N GLU A 110 1.30 -7.39 -14.35
CA GLU A 110 1.52 -8.83 -14.23
C GLU A 110 2.36 -9.45 -15.37
N PRO A 111 3.63 -9.02 -15.57
CA PRO A 111 4.49 -9.59 -16.58
C PRO A 111 4.69 -11.09 -16.35
N TRP A 112 4.40 -11.91 -17.34
CA TRP A 112 4.66 -13.33 -17.27
C TRP A 112 6.16 -13.63 -17.40
N PRO A 113 6.64 -14.79 -16.97
CA PRO A 113 8.07 -15.11 -17.05
C PRO A 113 8.68 -14.90 -18.43
N LYS A 114 7.94 -15.20 -19.50
CA LYS A 114 8.36 -14.97 -20.89
C LYS A 114 8.52 -13.50 -21.26
N ASP A 115 7.79 -12.60 -20.57
CA ASP A 115 7.73 -11.17 -20.89
C ASP A 115 8.82 -10.36 -20.14
N ILE A 116 9.47 -10.94 -19.13
CA ILE A 116 10.42 -10.23 -18.24
C ILE A 116 11.54 -9.56 -19.03
N SER A 117 12.07 -10.23 -20.06
CA SER A 117 13.16 -9.67 -20.88
C SER A 117 12.70 -8.44 -21.67
N GLU A 118 11.49 -8.47 -22.22
CA GLU A 118 10.90 -7.35 -22.93
C GLU A 118 10.51 -6.23 -21.97
N THR A 119 9.94 -6.54 -20.82
CA THR A 119 9.66 -5.57 -19.76
C THR A 119 10.94 -4.85 -19.34
N LYS A 120 12.06 -5.57 -19.19
CA LYS A 120 13.36 -4.98 -18.89
C LYS A 120 13.83 -4.03 -19.97
N ARG A 121 13.73 -4.44 -21.24
CA ARG A 121 14.11 -3.59 -22.39
C ARG A 121 13.29 -2.30 -22.42
N ARG A 122 11.97 -2.38 -22.23
CA ARG A 122 11.06 -1.23 -22.18
C ARG A 122 11.38 -0.33 -20.98
N TYR A 123 11.58 -0.90 -19.79
CA TYR A 123 12.00 -0.16 -18.61
C TYR A 123 13.29 0.65 -18.89
N GLN A 124 14.31 0.02 -19.49
CA GLN A 124 15.56 0.70 -19.80
C GLN A 124 15.38 1.86 -20.81
N ALA A 125 14.47 1.69 -21.79
CA ALA A 125 14.14 2.77 -22.73
C ALA A 125 13.48 3.96 -22.01
N MET A 126 12.58 3.71 -21.04
CA MET A 126 11.96 4.76 -20.22
C MET A 126 12.98 5.43 -19.29
N ALA A 127 13.80 4.64 -18.60
CA ALA A 127 14.82 5.13 -17.67
C ALA A 127 15.87 6.03 -18.36
N LYS A 128 16.15 5.83 -19.64
CA LYS A 128 16.99 6.76 -20.43
C LYS A 128 16.38 8.16 -20.57
N GLN A 129 15.04 8.29 -20.47
CA GLN A 129 14.36 9.57 -20.63
C GLN A 129 14.16 10.29 -19.28
N ASP A 130 13.96 9.51 -18.20
CA ASP A 130 13.80 10.04 -16.85
C ASP A 130 14.27 9.02 -15.80
N THR A 131 15.22 9.42 -14.96
CA THR A 131 15.73 8.62 -13.84
C THR A 131 15.13 9.04 -12.48
N LYS A 132 14.32 10.11 -12.45
CA LYS A 132 13.80 10.70 -11.20
C LYS A 132 12.41 10.16 -10.84
N LYS A 133 11.56 9.99 -11.83
CA LYS A 133 10.21 9.47 -11.64
C LYS A 133 10.19 7.94 -11.72
N PRO A 134 9.51 7.24 -10.81
CA PRO A 134 9.48 5.79 -10.83
C PRO A 134 8.72 5.24 -12.04
N THR A 135 9.23 4.14 -12.58
CA THR A 135 8.48 3.27 -13.47
C THR A 135 7.82 2.17 -12.64
N TYR A 136 6.53 2.01 -12.84
CA TYR A 136 5.66 1.09 -12.13
C TYR A 136 5.41 -0.18 -12.96
N VAL A 137 5.59 -1.31 -12.31
CA VAL A 137 5.17 -2.64 -12.80
C VAL A 137 4.52 -3.35 -11.63
N ASN A 138 3.30 -3.84 -11.80
CA ASN A 138 2.66 -4.72 -10.84
C ASN A 138 3.06 -6.18 -11.11
N LEU A 139 3.39 -6.94 -10.09
CA LEU A 139 3.83 -8.32 -10.20
C LEU A 139 2.70 -9.30 -9.88
N LEU A 140 2.70 -10.45 -10.55
CA LEU A 140 1.82 -11.56 -10.23
C LEU A 140 1.93 -12.01 -8.78
N PRO A 141 0.83 -12.44 -8.15
CA PRO A 141 0.86 -13.13 -6.85
C PRO A 141 1.40 -14.58 -6.99
N ASN A 142 1.59 -15.25 -5.85
CA ASN A 142 2.07 -16.64 -5.84
C ASN A 142 0.99 -17.71 -6.15
N TYR A 143 -0.23 -17.29 -6.44
CA TYR A 143 -1.27 -18.18 -6.96
C TYR A 143 -1.42 -17.98 -8.46
N GLY A 144 -1.34 -19.07 -9.21
CA GLY A 144 -1.48 -19.04 -10.67
C GLY A 144 -2.92 -19.26 -11.15
N ASP A 145 -3.93 -18.86 -10.37
CA ASP A 145 -5.33 -19.00 -10.75
C ASP A 145 -5.62 -18.13 -11.99
N GLY A 146 -6.02 -18.77 -13.09
CA GLY A 146 -6.28 -18.09 -14.36
C GLY A 146 -5.11 -18.06 -15.35
N MET A 147 -3.93 -18.58 -14.99
CA MET A 147 -2.87 -18.74 -15.97
C MET A 147 -3.18 -19.88 -16.96
N PRO A 148 -2.95 -19.67 -18.26
CA PRO A 148 -3.00 -20.77 -19.22
C PRO A 148 -2.09 -21.93 -18.78
N ARG A 149 -2.59 -23.16 -18.81
CA ARG A 149 -1.84 -24.37 -18.38
C ARG A 149 -0.51 -24.59 -19.13
N GLU A 150 -0.37 -23.95 -20.28
CA GLU A 150 0.83 -23.97 -21.09
C GLU A 150 1.97 -23.10 -20.52
N ILE A 151 1.65 -22.17 -19.60
CA ILE A 151 2.64 -21.29 -19.00
C ILE A 151 3.10 -21.90 -17.69
N LYS A 152 4.29 -22.50 -17.73
CA LYS A 152 4.95 -22.98 -16.52
C LYS A 152 5.50 -21.80 -15.73
N MET A 153 4.82 -21.46 -14.62
CA MET A 153 5.39 -20.55 -13.64
C MET A 153 6.58 -21.21 -12.95
N PRO A 154 7.72 -20.52 -12.85
CA PRO A 154 8.80 -20.97 -11.97
C PRO A 154 8.34 -20.87 -10.50
N PRO A 155 9.08 -21.47 -9.55
CA PRO A 155 8.87 -21.21 -8.14
C PRO A 155 8.81 -19.69 -7.87
N TYR A 156 7.86 -19.23 -7.05
CA TYR A 156 7.57 -17.80 -6.91
C TYR A 156 8.80 -16.95 -6.54
N LYS A 157 9.68 -17.47 -5.68
CA LYS A 157 10.97 -16.82 -5.36
C LYS A 157 11.85 -16.58 -6.60
N GLN A 158 11.86 -17.52 -7.53
CA GLN A 158 12.62 -17.37 -8.78
C GLN A 158 11.99 -16.30 -9.67
N TYR A 159 10.65 -16.25 -9.76
CA TYR A 159 9.94 -15.20 -10.48
C TYR A 159 10.28 -13.80 -9.89
N LEU A 160 10.26 -13.66 -8.56
CA LEU A 160 10.63 -12.41 -7.88
C LEU A 160 12.09 -12.01 -8.17
N GLN A 161 13.02 -12.96 -8.17
CA GLN A 161 14.42 -12.67 -8.51
C GLN A 161 14.58 -12.23 -9.96
N GLN A 162 13.88 -12.86 -10.89
CA GLN A 162 13.90 -12.48 -12.31
C GLN A 162 13.32 -11.09 -12.53
N THR A 163 12.19 -10.76 -11.89
CA THR A 163 11.58 -9.42 -11.98
C THR A 163 12.41 -8.35 -11.28
N SER A 164 13.05 -8.67 -10.16
CA SER A 164 13.98 -7.74 -9.49
C SER A 164 15.19 -7.37 -10.34
N ALA A 165 15.61 -8.28 -11.25
CA ALA A 165 16.70 -8.04 -12.21
C ALA A 165 16.33 -7.04 -13.33
N ILE A 166 15.07 -6.65 -13.47
CA ILE A 166 14.64 -5.54 -14.33
C ILE A 166 15.29 -4.23 -13.87
N GLY A 167 15.40 -4.01 -12.56
CA GLY A 167 15.96 -2.81 -11.97
C GLY A 167 14.92 -1.80 -11.45
N LEU A 168 13.65 -2.19 -11.32
CA LEU A 168 12.56 -1.36 -10.82
C LEU A 168 12.88 -0.76 -9.43
N PRO A 169 12.35 0.44 -9.11
CA PRO A 169 12.67 1.14 -7.86
C PRO A 169 12.01 0.53 -6.62
N PHE A 170 10.94 -0.22 -6.79
CA PHE A 170 10.20 -0.93 -5.75
C PHE A 170 9.56 -2.20 -6.31
N ILE A 171 9.04 -3.05 -5.44
CA ILE A 171 8.26 -4.25 -5.78
C ILE A 171 6.80 -3.92 -5.52
N SER A 172 5.96 -3.87 -6.54
CA SER A 172 4.50 -3.85 -6.40
C SER A 172 3.94 -5.21 -6.77
N PHE A 173 2.99 -5.71 -5.99
CA PHE A 173 2.30 -6.97 -6.28
C PHE A 173 0.87 -6.90 -5.78
N ASP A 174 -0.03 -7.54 -6.49
CA ASP A 174 -1.40 -7.71 -6.04
C ASP A 174 -1.63 -9.12 -5.48
N PHE A 175 -2.34 -9.15 -4.37
CA PHE A 175 -2.82 -10.37 -3.75
C PHE A 175 -4.15 -10.09 -3.07
N TYR A 176 -5.20 -10.76 -3.49
CA TYR A 176 -6.55 -10.59 -2.93
C TYR A 176 -6.89 -11.79 -2.04
N PRO A 177 -6.67 -11.66 -0.70
CA PRO A 177 -6.71 -12.81 0.19
C PRO A 177 -8.10 -13.27 0.57
N ILE A 178 -9.11 -12.39 0.52
CA ILE A 178 -10.44 -12.66 1.08
C ILE A 178 -11.39 -13.07 -0.04
N MET A 179 -11.86 -14.30 0.01
CA MET A 179 -12.80 -14.90 -0.92
C MET A 179 -14.10 -15.30 -0.20
N LYS A 180 -15.17 -15.58 -0.93
CA LYS A 180 -16.41 -16.16 -0.39
C LYS A 180 -16.16 -17.48 0.36
N SER A 181 -15.14 -18.24 -0.03
CA SER A 181 -14.70 -19.50 0.62
C SER A 181 -13.83 -19.28 1.87
N GLY A 182 -13.39 -18.05 2.16
CA GLY A 182 -12.50 -17.72 3.27
C GLY A 182 -11.20 -17.06 2.83
N ILE A 183 -10.18 -17.09 3.70
CA ILE A 183 -8.87 -16.48 3.41
C ILE A 183 -8.01 -17.47 2.63
N ARG A 184 -7.42 -17.03 1.51
CA ARG A 184 -6.44 -17.82 0.73
C ARG A 184 -5.26 -18.22 1.63
N ASN A 185 -4.96 -19.51 1.66
CA ASN A 185 -3.92 -20.07 2.53
C ASN A 185 -2.49 -19.64 2.15
N THR A 186 -2.26 -19.28 0.87
CA THR A 186 -0.94 -18.84 0.37
C THR A 186 -0.65 -17.35 0.58
N TRP A 187 -1.58 -16.57 1.15
CA TRP A 187 -1.38 -15.13 1.31
C TRP A 187 -0.15 -14.76 2.15
N TYR A 188 -0.05 -15.34 3.34
CA TYR A 188 1.05 -14.99 4.24
C TYR A 188 2.40 -15.53 3.75
N SER A 189 2.44 -16.65 3.02
CA SER A 189 3.67 -17.10 2.36
C SER A 189 4.07 -16.17 1.23
N CYS A 190 3.11 -15.61 0.47
CA CYS A 190 3.38 -14.58 -0.53
C CYS A 190 3.99 -13.32 0.10
N LEU A 191 3.40 -12.81 1.17
CA LEU A 191 3.93 -11.66 1.91
C LEU A 191 5.34 -11.91 2.44
N GLU A 192 5.63 -13.12 2.93
CA GLU A 192 6.98 -13.48 3.38
C GLU A 192 7.97 -13.52 2.22
N ASP A 193 7.62 -14.09 1.07
CA ASP A 193 8.48 -14.11 -0.11
C ASP A 193 8.77 -12.70 -0.64
N ILE A 194 7.76 -11.83 -0.70
CA ILE A 194 7.91 -10.42 -1.08
C ILE A 194 8.82 -9.68 -0.07
N ARG A 195 8.60 -9.88 1.22
CA ARG A 195 9.43 -9.28 2.26
C ARG A 195 10.88 -9.73 2.14
N GLN A 196 11.15 -11.01 1.94
CA GLN A 196 12.49 -11.54 1.77
C GLN A 196 13.17 -10.94 0.52
N GLU A 197 12.45 -10.81 -0.58
CA GLU A 197 12.97 -10.19 -1.80
C GLU A 197 13.23 -8.70 -1.63
N SER A 198 12.35 -7.98 -0.91
CA SER A 198 12.53 -6.59 -0.53
C SER A 198 13.81 -6.39 0.29
N LEU A 199 14.06 -7.23 1.30
CA LEU A 199 15.27 -7.21 2.11
C LEU A 199 16.51 -7.55 1.27
N ARG A 200 16.47 -8.59 0.42
CA ARG A 200 17.57 -9.01 -0.43
C ARG A 200 18.01 -7.92 -1.40
N THR A 201 17.05 -7.16 -1.94
CA THR A 201 17.30 -6.11 -2.95
C THR A 201 17.44 -4.72 -2.35
N ASN A 202 17.18 -4.56 -1.06
CA ASN A 202 17.07 -3.27 -0.36
C ASN A 202 16.09 -2.30 -1.07
N LYS A 203 14.96 -2.82 -1.55
CA LYS A 203 13.90 -2.05 -2.20
C LYS A 203 12.62 -2.12 -1.40
N PRO A 204 11.87 -1.02 -1.26
CA PRO A 204 10.56 -1.06 -0.65
C PRO A 204 9.58 -1.91 -1.48
N PHE A 205 8.53 -2.41 -0.84
CA PHE A 205 7.44 -3.02 -1.57
C PHE A 205 6.11 -2.31 -1.31
N TRP A 206 5.24 -2.38 -2.29
CA TRP A 206 3.88 -1.86 -2.32
C TRP A 206 2.91 -3.03 -2.36
N ALA A 207 1.78 -2.94 -1.69
CA ALA A 207 0.86 -4.05 -1.56
C ALA A 207 -0.60 -3.62 -1.68
N PHE A 208 -1.38 -4.45 -2.37
CA PHE A 208 -2.79 -4.19 -2.64
C PHE A 208 -3.70 -4.54 -1.46
N ALA A 209 -4.85 -3.86 -1.45
CA ALA A 209 -6.04 -4.22 -0.71
C ALA A 209 -7.23 -4.18 -1.68
N LEU A 210 -8.01 -5.26 -1.72
CA LEU A 210 -9.19 -5.35 -2.56
C LEU A 210 -10.37 -4.62 -1.92
N CYS A 211 -10.95 -3.66 -2.64
CA CYS A 211 -12.16 -2.95 -2.22
C CYS A 211 -13.30 -3.01 -3.26
N THR A 212 -13.09 -3.71 -4.38
CA THR A 212 -14.07 -3.87 -5.46
C THR A 212 -14.50 -5.32 -5.54
N PRO A 213 -15.74 -5.63 -5.20
CA PRO A 213 -16.26 -6.99 -5.31
C PRO A 213 -16.38 -7.42 -6.78
N HIS A 214 -16.07 -8.68 -7.03
CA HIS A 214 -16.23 -9.34 -8.33
C HIS A 214 -16.03 -10.85 -8.18
N CYS A 215 -16.68 -11.64 -8.99
CA CYS A 215 -16.56 -13.11 -9.00
C CYS A 215 -16.66 -13.71 -7.57
N ASP A 216 -15.63 -14.39 -7.10
CA ASP A 216 -15.56 -14.99 -5.77
C ASP A 216 -15.09 -14.02 -4.67
N TYR A 217 -14.84 -12.76 -5.00
CA TYR A 217 -14.45 -11.76 -4.02
C TYR A 217 -15.67 -11.04 -3.46
N PRO A 218 -15.92 -11.15 -2.14
CA PRO A 218 -17.14 -10.61 -1.52
C PRO A 218 -17.08 -9.09 -1.39
N GLN A 219 -18.23 -8.51 -1.04
CA GLN A 219 -18.30 -7.12 -0.61
C GLN A 219 -17.34 -6.84 0.54
N PRO A 220 -16.50 -5.78 0.46
CA PRO A 220 -15.60 -5.43 1.53
C PRO A 220 -16.36 -4.94 2.77
N THR A 221 -15.77 -5.19 3.93
CA THR A 221 -16.15 -4.59 5.22
C THR A 221 -14.94 -3.82 5.76
N ILE A 222 -15.15 -3.02 6.81
CA ILE A 222 -14.02 -2.31 7.44
C ILE A 222 -13.01 -3.29 8.04
N GLU A 223 -13.48 -4.41 8.58
CA GLU A 223 -12.65 -5.46 9.15
C GLU A 223 -11.83 -6.19 8.07
N SER A 224 -12.43 -6.45 6.91
CA SER A 224 -11.74 -7.08 5.78
C SER A 224 -10.68 -6.16 5.18
N LEU A 225 -10.90 -4.85 5.10
CA LEU A 225 -9.92 -3.87 4.68
C LEU A 225 -8.80 -3.72 5.72
N ARG A 226 -9.14 -3.64 7.02
CA ARG A 226 -8.16 -3.60 8.11
C ARG A 226 -7.23 -4.79 8.06
N LEU A 227 -7.78 -6.01 7.92
CA LEU A 227 -6.96 -7.22 7.86
C LEU A 227 -5.93 -7.14 6.74
N GLN A 228 -6.34 -6.77 5.52
CA GLN A 228 -5.44 -6.66 4.37
C GLN A 228 -4.36 -5.61 4.62
N ILE A 229 -4.77 -4.39 4.97
CA ILE A 229 -3.87 -3.24 5.09
C ILE A 229 -2.91 -3.39 6.27
N TYR A 230 -3.42 -3.77 7.45
CA TYR A 230 -2.57 -3.91 8.62
C TYR A 230 -1.64 -5.12 8.54
N SER A 231 -2.03 -6.19 7.83
CA SER A 231 -1.09 -7.27 7.50
C SER A 231 0.03 -6.77 6.58
N ASN A 232 -0.30 -6.06 5.50
CA ASN A 232 0.68 -5.48 4.59
C ASN A 232 1.68 -4.56 5.34
N LEU A 233 1.18 -3.67 6.19
CA LEU A 233 2.04 -2.79 7.01
C LEU A 233 2.89 -3.57 8.02
N ALA A 234 2.34 -4.59 8.68
CA ALA A 234 3.07 -5.44 9.61
C ALA A 234 4.23 -6.18 8.93
N TYR A 235 4.11 -6.49 7.64
CA TYR A 235 5.18 -7.07 6.83
C TYR A 235 6.16 -6.04 6.27
N GLY A 236 5.84 -4.73 6.32
CA GLY A 236 6.73 -3.63 5.95
C GLY A 236 6.38 -2.92 4.65
N ALA A 237 5.15 -3.04 4.15
CA ALA A 237 4.71 -2.32 2.96
C ALA A 237 4.93 -0.81 3.09
N GLN A 238 5.43 -0.18 2.02
CA GLN A 238 5.73 1.25 1.93
C GLN A 238 4.80 1.99 0.95
N ALA A 239 3.77 1.34 0.47
CA ALA A 239 2.55 1.92 -0.11
C ALA A 239 1.39 0.95 0.07
N ILE A 240 0.19 1.50 0.15
CA ILE A 240 -1.05 0.72 0.12
C ILE A 240 -1.78 1.08 -1.17
N GLU A 241 -2.05 0.06 -1.96
CA GLU A 241 -2.72 0.17 -3.25
C GLU A 241 -4.11 -0.44 -3.15
N TYR A 242 -5.10 0.22 -3.73
CA TYR A 242 -6.46 -0.31 -3.76
C TYR A 242 -6.84 -0.76 -5.17
N PHE A 243 -7.34 -1.98 -5.28
CA PHE A 243 -8.07 -2.42 -6.46
C PHE A 243 -9.57 -2.36 -6.15
N THR A 244 -10.31 -1.37 -6.69
CA THR A 244 -10.00 -0.22 -7.54
C THR A 244 -10.66 1.04 -6.96
N TYR A 245 -10.46 2.23 -7.56
CA TYR A 245 -11.25 3.40 -7.19
C TYR A 245 -12.52 3.53 -8.04
N TRP A 246 -12.37 3.35 -9.35
CA TRP A 246 -13.48 3.38 -10.30
C TRP A 246 -13.84 1.96 -10.72
N THR A 247 -15.14 1.67 -10.81
CA THR A 247 -15.59 0.33 -11.23
C THR A 247 -15.18 0.07 -12.67
N PRO A 248 -14.33 -0.94 -12.94
CA PRO A 248 -13.98 -1.33 -14.30
C PRO A 248 -15.21 -1.82 -15.06
N LYS A 249 -15.15 -1.76 -16.38
CA LYS A 249 -16.21 -2.35 -17.22
C LYS A 249 -16.24 -3.85 -17.00
N PRO A 250 -17.41 -4.43 -16.71
CA PRO A 250 -17.56 -5.89 -16.67
C PRO A 250 -17.20 -6.52 -18.02
N THR A 251 -16.70 -7.74 -17.96
CA THR A 251 -16.44 -8.61 -19.13
C THR A 251 -17.16 -9.92 -18.94
N ASP A 252 -17.07 -10.84 -19.90
CA ASP A 252 -17.64 -12.19 -19.77
C ASP A 252 -16.99 -12.99 -18.61
N GLU A 253 -15.74 -12.64 -18.23
CA GLU A 253 -14.97 -13.30 -17.17
C GLU A 253 -15.07 -12.56 -15.83
N TRP A 254 -15.31 -11.25 -15.81
CA TRP A 254 -15.20 -10.38 -14.64
C TRP A 254 -16.45 -9.50 -14.46
N ASP A 255 -17.20 -9.75 -13.42
CA ASP A 255 -18.43 -9.00 -13.05
C ASP A 255 -18.17 -7.86 -12.09
N PHE A 256 -17.14 -7.02 -12.33
CA PHE A 256 -16.80 -5.91 -11.45
C PHE A 256 -17.99 -5.02 -11.11
N HIS A 257 -18.20 -4.74 -9.83
CA HIS A 257 -19.27 -3.87 -9.35
C HIS A 257 -18.88 -3.18 -8.03
N ASP A 258 -19.60 -2.14 -7.67
CA ASP A 258 -19.51 -1.46 -6.38
C ASP A 258 -18.10 -1.03 -5.93
N ALA A 259 -17.17 -0.70 -6.85
CA ALA A 259 -15.98 0.06 -6.46
C ALA A 259 -16.41 1.37 -5.77
N PRO A 260 -15.55 2.11 -5.07
CA PRO A 260 -15.90 3.41 -4.48
C PRO A 260 -16.69 4.32 -5.40
N ILE A 261 -16.35 4.38 -6.68
CA ILE A 261 -17.14 5.03 -7.72
C ILE A 261 -17.66 4.00 -8.71
N SER A 262 -18.95 4.05 -9.00
CA SER A 262 -19.58 3.18 -10.00
C SER A 262 -19.07 3.49 -11.40
N ILE A 263 -19.34 2.61 -12.36
CA ILE A 263 -18.99 2.80 -13.77
C ILE A 263 -19.56 4.11 -14.33
N ASN A 264 -20.72 4.55 -13.85
CA ASN A 264 -21.40 5.80 -14.29
C ASN A 264 -20.99 7.01 -13.45
N GLY A 265 -19.95 6.92 -12.61
CA GLY A 265 -19.42 8.04 -11.85
C GLY A 265 -20.15 8.40 -10.57
N HIS A 266 -21.02 7.54 -10.03
CA HIS A 266 -21.70 7.77 -8.77
C HIS A 266 -20.96 7.11 -7.60
N ARG A 267 -20.96 7.78 -6.43
CA ARG A 267 -20.43 7.18 -5.19
C ARG A 267 -21.27 5.97 -4.80
N THR A 268 -20.59 4.86 -4.55
CA THR A 268 -21.20 3.66 -3.97
C THR A 268 -21.09 3.67 -2.44
N ARG A 269 -21.61 2.63 -1.79
CA ARG A 269 -21.39 2.42 -0.35
C ARG A 269 -19.90 2.27 0.00
N ASN A 270 -19.11 1.70 -0.91
CA ASN A 270 -17.68 1.46 -0.68
C ASN A 270 -16.86 2.76 -0.69
N TYR A 271 -17.36 3.87 -1.23
CA TYR A 271 -16.71 5.18 -1.11
C TYR A 271 -16.56 5.61 0.36
N LYS A 272 -17.65 5.51 1.16
CA LYS A 272 -17.60 5.85 2.58
C LYS A 272 -16.69 4.91 3.36
N LEU A 273 -16.74 3.62 3.02
CA LEU A 273 -15.93 2.58 3.65
C LEU A 273 -14.43 2.83 3.44
N VAL A 274 -14.02 3.07 2.19
CA VAL A 274 -12.62 3.36 1.83
C VAL A 274 -12.16 4.68 2.43
N LYS A 275 -13.01 5.73 2.40
CA LYS A 275 -12.70 7.01 3.05
C LYS A 275 -12.44 6.84 4.54
N GLN A 276 -13.27 6.05 5.26
CA GLN A 276 -13.05 5.73 6.67
C GLN A 276 -11.72 4.99 6.88
N MET A 277 -11.46 3.96 6.08
CA MET A 277 -10.22 3.18 6.18
C MET A 277 -8.99 4.03 5.92
N ASN A 278 -9.03 4.88 4.89
CA ASN A 278 -7.92 5.78 4.56
C ASN A 278 -7.66 6.81 5.66
N GLN A 279 -8.70 7.27 6.36
CA GLN A 279 -8.52 8.16 7.51
C GLN A 279 -7.81 7.44 8.67
N GLU A 280 -8.25 6.22 9.02
CA GLU A 280 -7.59 5.40 10.04
C GLU A 280 -6.14 5.09 9.69
N LEU A 281 -5.90 4.81 8.41
CA LEU A 281 -4.57 4.51 7.87
C LEU A 281 -3.67 5.73 7.96
N ARG A 282 -4.14 6.89 7.54
CA ARG A 282 -3.36 8.13 7.53
C ARG A 282 -2.86 8.53 8.91
N ASP A 283 -3.66 8.29 9.92
CA ASP A 283 -3.27 8.57 11.31
C ASP A 283 -2.09 7.67 11.76
N LEU A 284 -1.99 6.44 11.24
CA LEU A 284 -0.96 5.46 11.60
C LEU A 284 0.29 5.49 10.70
N LEU A 285 0.17 5.95 9.45
CA LEU A 285 1.27 5.89 8.48
C LEU A 285 2.59 6.51 8.95
N PRO A 286 2.63 7.62 9.72
CA PRO A 286 3.90 8.18 10.21
C PRO A 286 4.74 7.19 11.02
N LEU A 287 4.10 6.21 11.66
CA LEU A 287 4.80 5.18 12.44
C LEU A 287 5.41 4.09 11.54
N PHE A 288 4.79 3.79 10.40
CA PHE A 288 5.22 2.74 9.47
C PHE A 288 6.12 3.28 8.34
N ASP A 289 6.05 4.57 8.03
CA ASP A 289 6.87 5.18 7.00
C ASP A 289 8.35 4.97 7.26
N LYS A 290 9.05 4.31 6.33
CA LYS A 290 10.48 3.94 6.45
C LYS A 290 10.81 3.22 7.77
N ALA A 291 9.85 2.50 8.36
CA ALA A 291 10.11 1.69 9.54
C ALA A 291 10.93 0.44 9.16
N GLU A 292 11.93 0.13 9.98
CA GLU A 292 12.73 -1.09 9.82
C GLU A 292 12.01 -2.28 10.47
N VAL A 293 11.33 -3.11 9.69
CA VAL A 293 10.70 -4.34 10.19
C VAL A 293 11.75 -5.40 10.47
N LEU A 294 11.93 -5.72 11.76
CA LEU A 294 12.93 -6.67 12.22
C LEU A 294 12.45 -8.11 12.13
N THR A 295 11.26 -8.38 12.64
CA THR A 295 10.67 -9.73 12.64
C THR A 295 9.19 -9.69 12.34
N VAL A 296 8.71 -10.71 11.62
CA VAL A 296 7.30 -11.00 11.46
C VAL A 296 7.07 -12.45 11.89
N ASN A 297 6.20 -12.65 12.86
CA ASN A 297 5.92 -13.97 13.41
C ASN A 297 4.41 -14.18 13.53
N HIS A 298 3.99 -15.44 13.64
CA HIS A 298 2.60 -15.82 13.82
C HIS A 298 2.38 -16.53 15.15
N MET A 299 1.19 -16.33 15.74
CA MET A 299 0.73 -17.06 16.92
C MET A 299 -0.61 -17.74 16.64
N VAL A 300 -0.91 -18.80 17.39
CA VAL A 300 -2.08 -19.68 17.33
C VAL A 300 -2.09 -20.49 16.04
N LYS A 301 -2.67 -20.00 14.95
CA LYS A 301 -2.59 -20.64 13.63
C LYS A 301 -1.37 -20.10 12.89
N ILE A 302 -0.46 -20.98 12.49
CA ILE A 302 0.76 -20.64 11.77
C ILE A 302 0.56 -20.98 10.31
N PRO A 303 0.43 -19.99 9.41
CA PRO A 303 0.32 -20.27 7.97
C PRO A 303 1.58 -20.93 7.43
N GLU A 304 1.42 -21.77 6.42
CA GLU A 304 2.55 -22.41 5.74
C GLU A 304 3.52 -21.35 5.20
N GLY A 305 4.81 -21.65 5.22
CA GLY A 305 5.86 -20.73 4.76
C GLY A 305 6.13 -19.53 5.68
N THR A 306 5.48 -19.44 6.86
CA THR A 306 5.67 -18.35 7.82
C THR A 306 6.36 -18.80 9.10
N THR A 307 6.78 -17.86 9.93
CA THR A 307 7.53 -18.13 11.15
C THR A 307 6.63 -18.06 12.39
N LYS A 308 6.65 -19.11 13.21
CA LYS A 308 6.02 -19.10 14.55
C LYS A 308 6.81 -18.22 15.51
N LEU A 309 6.13 -17.46 16.38
CA LEU A 309 6.78 -16.71 17.45
C LEU A 309 7.47 -17.67 18.41
N GLN A 310 8.81 -17.66 18.42
CA GLN A 310 9.65 -18.49 19.30
C GLN A 310 9.99 -17.76 20.59
N ARG A 311 10.25 -16.46 20.53
CA ARG A 311 10.64 -15.62 21.67
C ARG A 311 9.85 -14.32 21.64
N ILE A 312 9.21 -14.01 22.77
CA ILE A 312 8.58 -12.71 22.96
C ILE A 312 9.65 -11.64 23.23
N PRO A 313 9.43 -10.38 22.80
CA PRO A 313 10.36 -9.28 23.08
C PRO A 313 10.68 -9.16 24.58
N THR A 314 11.92 -8.84 24.91
CA THR A 314 12.43 -8.83 26.30
C THR A 314 11.69 -7.91 27.27
N ASN A 315 10.98 -6.91 26.76
CA ASN A 315 10.15 -5.97 27.53
C ASN A 315 8.75 -6.52 27.84
N ILE A 316 8.38 -7.63 27.22
CA ILE A 316 7.12 -8.36 27.47
C ILE A 316 7.43 -9.60 28.30
N LYS A 317 6.77 -9.74 29.44
CA LYS A 317 6.94 -10.90 30.34
C LYS A 317 6.03 -12.06 29.96
N LYS A 318 4.82 -11.74 29.47
CA LYS A 318 3.81 -12.73 29.06
C LYS A 318 2.99 -12.19 27.93
N LEU A 319 2.73 -13.02 26.92
CA LEU A 319 1.85 -12.75 25.79
C LEU A 319 0.98 -13.98 25.56
N LYS A 320 -0.33 -13.84 25.72
CA LYS A 320 -1.31 -14.89 25.46
C LYS A 320 -2.41 -14.33 24.58
N ILE A 321 -2.68 -15.00 23.49
CA ILE A 321 -3.70 -14.66 22.52
C ILE A 321 -4.74 -15.76 22.49
N THR A 322 -6.02 -15.39 22.49
CA THR A 322 -7.15 -16.28 22.24
C THR A 322 -7.91 -15.76 21.04
N GLY A 323 -8.25 -16.63 20.12
CA GLY A 323 -8.91 -16.30 18.86
C GLY A 323 -8.63 -17.39 17.82
N ARG A 324 -9.60 -17.67 16.96
CA ARG A 324 -9.57 -18.82 16.05
C ARG A 324 -8.37 -18.77 15.08
N GLN A 325 -8.05 -17.62 14.52
CA GLN A 325 -6.97 -17.45 13.56
C GLN A 325 -5.67 -16.97 14.21
N GLY A 326 -5.72 -16.40 15.44
CA GLY A 326 -4.58 -15.85 16.13
C GLY A 326 -4.10 -14.53 15.52
N ALA A 327 -2.79 -14.25 15.66
CA ALA A 327 -2.24 -12.94 15.29
C ALA A 327 -0.95 -13.01 14.49
N ILE A 328 -0.68 -11.90 13.77
CA ILE A 328 0.66 -11.51 13.36
C ILE A 328 1.30 -10.73 14.51
N ILE A 329 2.55 -11.01 14.82
CA ILE A 329 3.40 -10.27 15.76
C ILE A 329 4.58 -9.73 14.98
N SER A 330 4.56 -8.45 14.67
CA SER A 330 5.66 -7.76 13.99
C SER A 330 6.42 -6.89 14.97
N THR A 331 7.75 -6.92 14.91
CA THR A 331 8.59 -5.96 15.62
C THR A 331 9.33 -5.09 14.63
N PHE A 332 9.37 -3.79 14.89
CA PHE A 332 10.00 -2.82 14.00
C PHE A 332 10.63 -1.66 14.77
N LYS A 333 11.60 -1.00 14.15
CA LYS A 333 12.22 0.22 14.65
C LYS A 333 11.71 1.44 13.89
N LYS A 334 11.43 2.51 14.63
CA LYS A 334 11.11 3.83 14.10
C LYS A 334 11.54 4.90 15.08
N TYR A 335 12.14 5.99 14.61
CA TYR A 335 12.62 7.11 15.44
C TYR A 335 13.51 6.69 16.62
N GLY A 336 14.36 5.68 16.43
CA GLY A 336 15.23 5.14 17.48
C GLY A 336 14.53 4.26 18.53
N HIS A 337 13.22 4.04 18.42
CA HIS A 337 12.44 3.20 19.32
C HIS A 337 12.08 1.85 18.71
N LEU A 338 11.89 0.87 19.58
CA LEU A 338 11.40 -0.46 19.22
C LEU A 338 9.89 -0.55 19.48
N TYR A 339 9.16 -1.04 18.49
CA TYR A 339 7.72 -1.25 18.54
C TYR A 339 7.35 -2.70 18.29
N MET A 340 6.18 -3.09 18.77
CA MET A 340 5.53 -4.37 18.48
C MET A 340 4.11 -4.11 18.00
N ALA A 341 3.79 -4.53 16.79
CA ALA A 341 2.44 -4.53 16.24
C ALA A 341 1.83 -5.92 16.36
N ILE A 342 0.57 -6.00 16.76
CA ILE A 342 -0.23 -7.22 16.88
C ILE A 342 -1.46 -7.04 16.00
N VAL A 343 -1.58 -7.84 14.93
CA VAL A 343 -2.73 -7.80 14.01
C VAL A 343 -3.59 -9.03 14.23
N ASN A 344 -4.89 -8.84 14.45
CA ASN A 344 -5.85 -9.92 14.49
C ASN A 344 -6.04 -10.51 13.08
N LYS A 345 -5.70 -11.80 12.88
CA LYS A 345 -5.83 -12.48 11.59
C LYS A 345 -7.26 -12.94 11.24
N ASP A 346 -8.20 -12.73 12.12
CA ASP A 346 -9.61 -13.02 11.88
C ASP A 346 -10.38 -11.72 11.63
N TYR A 347 -10.92 -11.52 10.43
CA TYR A 347 -11.75 -10.35 10.15
C TYR A 347 -13.21 -10.55 10.53
N LEU A 348 -13.61 -11.78 10.88
CA LEU A 348 -14.98 -12.13 11.27
C LEU A 348 -15.19 -12.12 12.78
N SER A 349 -14.12 -12.12 13.57
CA SER A 349 -14.22 -12.26 15.02
C SER A 349 -13.16 -11.45 15.75
N ASP A 350 -13.53 -10.97 16.92
CA ASP A 350 -12.61 -10.33 17.84
C ASP A 350 -11.60 -11.32 18.42
N MET A 351 -10.47 -10.81 18.84
CA MET A 351 -9.39 -11.54 19.48
C MET A 351 -9.10 -10.94 20.86
N GLU A 352 -8.88 -11.78 21.87
CA GLU A 352 -8.43 -11.31 23.17
C GLU A 352 -6.92 -11.42 23.31
N LEU A 353 -6.31 -10.38 23.85
CA LEU A 353 -4.91 -10.31 24.20
C LEU A 353 -4.75 -10.14 25.70
N ASN A 354 -4.03 -11.08 26.35
CA ASN A 354 -3.52 -10.92 27.70
C ASN A 354 -2.01 -10.70 27.64
N ILE A 355 -1.56 -9.54 28.12
CA ILE A 355 -0.15 -9.12 28.06
C ILE A 355 0.33 -8.70 29.45
N SER A 356 1.54 -9.12 29.83
CA SER A 356 2.25 -8.59 30.97
C SER A 356 3.54 -7.94 30.46
N ALA A 357 3.67 -6.65 30.63
CA ALA A 357 4.80 -5.87 30.15
C ALA A 357 5.60 -5.23 31.31
N LYS A 358 6.82 -4.80 31.05
CA LYS A 358 7.58 -3.94 31.96
C LYS A 358 6.96 -2.55 32.02
N LYS A 359 7.25 -1.78 33.08
CA LYS A 359 6.65 -0.44 33.32
C LYS A 359 6.90 0.60 32.20
N ASN A 360 7.98 0.42 31.44
CA ASN A 360 8.36 1.33 30.34
C ASN A 360 7.69 0.99 28.99
N VAL A 361 6.80 0.01 28.94
CA VAL A 361 6.04 -0.33 27.72
C VAL A 361 4.77 0.50 27.73
N THR A 362 4.50 1.18 26.63
CA THR A 362 3.28 1.96 26.42
C THR A 362 2.50 1.41 25.22
N MET A 363 1.20 1.66 25.18
CA MET A 363 0.35 1.37 24.04
C MET A 363 0.21 2.63 23.18
N ILE A 364 0.31 2.47 21.86
CA ILE A 364 0.14 3.56 20.90
C ILE A 364 -1.26 3.50 20.32
N THR A 365 -2.05 4.56 20.46
CA THR A 365 -3.36 4.67 19.83
C THR A 365 -3.23 4.87 18.32
N LYS A 366 -4.32 4.70 17.56
CA LYS A 366 -4.32 5.00 16.11
C LYS A 366 -3.95 6.46 15.79
N GLN A 367 -4.19 7.40 16.72
CA GLN A 367 -3.78 8.81 16.61
C GLN A 367 -2.37 9.07 17.17
N LEU A 368 -1.55 8.03 17.27
CA LEU A 368 -0.15 8.06 17.73
C LEU A 368 0.06 8.62 19.15
N LYS A 369 -0.97 8.60 20.00
CA LYS A 369 -0.83 8.99 21.41
C LYS A 369 -0.34 7.80 22.24
N GLU A 370 0.67 8.05 23.09
CA GLU A 370 1.14 7.07 24.05
C GLU A 370 0.19 6.99 25.25
N THR A 371 -0.19 5.77 25.64
CA THR A 371 -1.03 5.51 26.82
C THR A 371 -0.43 4.35 27.65
N THR A 372 -0.79 4.29 28.91
CA THR A 372 -0.35 3.18 29.77
C THR A 372 -0.83 1.84 29.22
N ALA A 373 0.08 0.87 29.10
CA ALA A 373 -0.28 -0.47 28.67
C ALA A 373 -1.15 -1.17 29.74
N LYS A 374 -2.31 -1.68 29.30
CA LYS A 374 -3.21 -2.52 30.12
C LYS A 374 -2.76 -3.99 30.06
N SER A 375 -3.28 -4.82 30.96
CA SER A 375 -3.00 -6.26 30.96
C SER A 375 -3.90 -7.06 30.02
N LYS A 376 -5.03 -6.49 29.59
CA LYS A 376 -6.01 -7.14 28.71
C LYS A 376 -6.52 -6.17 27.65
N TYR A 377 -6.67 -6.70 26.43
CA TYR A 377 -7.25 -5.99 25.30
C TYR A 377 -8.17 -6.91 24.51
N LYS A 378 -9.18 -6.30 23.92
CA LYS A 378 -10.01 -6.89 22.87
C LYS A 378 -9.62 -6.21 21.55
N ILE A 379 -9.21 -6.97 20.56
CA ILE A 379 -8.77 -6.49 19.26
C ILE A 379 -9.82 -6.91 18.24
N GLY A 380 -10.49 -5.95 17.63
CA GLY A 380 -11.53 -6.18 16.64
C GLY A 380 -11.07 -6.99 15.44
N GLY A 381 -12.01 -7.46 14.63
CA GLY A 381 -11.70 -8.21 13.42
C GLY A 381 -10.75 -7.45 12.51
N GLY A 382 -9.65 -8.09 12.08
CA GLY A 382 -8.62 -7.51 11.23
C GLY A 382 -7.83 -6.34 11.82
N ASP A 383 -8.15 -5.89 13.02
CA ASP A 383 -7.59 -4.67 13.62
C ASP A 383 -6.17 -4.87 14.17
N ILE A 384 -5.51 -3.76 14.46
CA ILE A 384 -4.12 -3.68 14.91
C ILE A 384 -4.01 -3.04 16.29
N LEU A 385 -3.11 -3.54 17.11
CA LEU A 385 -2.68 -2.93 18.37
C LEU A 385 -1.17 -2.77 18.37
N ILE A 386 -0.67 -1.61 18.82
CA ILE A 386 0.75 -1.29 18.76
C ILE A 386 1.27 -0.93 20.15
N PHE A 387 2.42 -1.50 20.49
CA PHE A 387 3.15 -1.21 21.73
C PHE A 387 4.52 -0.61 21.39
N LYS A 388 4.88 0.47 22.08
CA LYS A 388 6.24 0.97 22.12
C LYS A 388 6.96 0.23 23.25
N LEU A 389 8.03 -0.47 22.90
CA LEU A 389 8.74 -1.37 23.83
C LEU A 389 9.92 -0.68 24.53
N LYS A 390 10.55 0.29 23.81
CA LYS A 390 11.70 1.04 24.33
C LYS A 390 11.87 2.33 23.53
#